data_368158d228196493a4859c07bc3ff389
#
_entry.id   368158d228196493a4859c07bc3ff389
#
_cell.length_a   1.000
_cell.length_b   1.000
_cell.length_c   1.000
_cell.angle_alpha   90.00
_cell.angle_beta   90.00
_cell.angle_gamma   90.00
#
_symmetry.space_group_name_H-M   'P 1'
#
loop_
_entity.id
_entity.type
_entity.pdbx_description
1 polymer ?
#
loop_
_entity_poly.entity_id
_entity_poly.type
_entity_poly.pdbx_seq_one_letter_code
_entity_poly.pdbx_strand_id
1 'polypeptide(L)'
;MPRAVMTLPGKSPFTHSGRPHRGVCFLSVMCLRSTLPTVPPSITKESIVDVEASVRKVEQKIESCSQQDVELHIERIFVISQAEPRLPLQLEDAVRPDGEGEEEGRATVNQDTKLDNRVIDLRTTTSQAIFRLQSGVCQLFRDTLTKKGFVEIQTPKIISAASEGGANVFTVSYFKTSAYLAQSPQLYKQMCICADFDKVFCVGPVFRAEDSNTHRHLTEFVGLDIEMAFSYHYHEVIESITDTMVQIFKGLRDNFQTEIQTVNKQFPSEPFKFLEPTLRLEYTEGVAMLREAGVEMGDEDDLSTPNEKLLGRLVKEKYDTDFYVLDKYPLAVRPFYTMPDPNDLKYSNSYDMFMRGEEILSGAQRIHDAQLLTDRATHHQIDLEKIKSYIDSFRYGAPPHAGGGIGLERVCMLYLGLHNVRQTSMFPRDPKRLTP
;
A
#
# COMPACT_ATOMS: atom_id res chain seq x y z
N MET A 1 7.41 29.48 -0.65
CA MET A 1 7.30 30.29 -1.88
C MET A 1 5.89 30.11 -2.44
N PRO A 2 5.26 31.15 -3.03
CA PRO A 2 3.94 30.97 -3.61
C PRO A 2 3.99 29.97 -4.78
N ARG A 3 3.02 29.04 -4.85
CA ARG A 3 2.87 28.14 -6.01
C ARG A 3 2.26 28.92 -7.15
N ALA A 4 2.91 28.90 -8.32
CA ALA A 4 2.42 29.57 -9.48
C ALA A 4 1.68 28.60 -10.40
N VAL A 5 0.51 29.00 -10.89
CA VAL A 5 -0.19 28.39 -12.02
C VAL A 5 0.23 29.16 -13.24
N MET A 6 0.92 28.52 -14.18
CA MET A 6 1.45 29.15 -15.38
C MET A 6 0.67 28.75 -16.61
N THR A 7 0.24 29.74 -17.43
CA THR A 7 -0.18 29.51 -18.80
C THR A 7 1.02 29.83 -19.71
N LEU A 8 1.62 28.83 -20.32
CA LEU A 8 2.61 29.06 -21.38
C LEU A 8 1.89 29.23 -22.73
N PRO A 9 2.20 30.24 -23.53
CA PRO A 9 1.90 30.22 -24.96
C PRO A 9 2.84 29.17 -25.57
N GLY A 10 2.30 27.96 -25.86
CA GLY A 10 3.11 26.83 -26.19
C GLY A 10 3.39 26.66 -27.67
N LYS A 11 4.52 26.09 -28.01
CA LYS A 11 4.63 25.20 -29.16
C LYS A 11 4.78 23.77 -28.62
N SER A 12 3.69 23.01 -28.66
CA SER A 12 3.72 21.56 -28.59
C SER A 12 4.24 21.02 -29.94
N PRO A 13 5.04 19.96 -29.97
CA PRO A 13 5.44 19.29 -31.22
C PRO A 13 4.32 18.48 -31.88
N PHE A 14 3.07 18.53 -31.39
CA PHE A 14 1.92 17.88 -32.02
C PHE A 14 0.93 18.92 -32.54
N THR A 15 0.83 18.92 -33.86
CA THR A 15 0.15 19.76 -34.82
C THR A 15 -1.36 19.91 -34.62
N HIS A 16 -1.83 21.08 -35.00
CA HIS A 16 -3.12 21.53 -35.56
C HIS A 16 -4.16 22.05 -34.56
N SER A 17 -4.29 23.33 -34.69
CA SER A 17 -5.34 24.31 -34.44
C SER A 17 -4.99 25.35 -33.37
N GLY A 18 -4.86 26.60 -33.83
CA GLY A 18 -4.42 27.76 -33.06
C GLY A 18 -5.39 28.21 -31.96
N ARG A 19 -5.45 27.51 -30.86
CA ARG A 19 -5.96 28.00 -29.60
C ARG A 19 -4.90 27.82 -28.52
N PRO A 20 -4.65 28.81 -27.64
CA PRO A 20 -3.71 28.64 -26.56
C PRO A 20 -4.28 27.58 -25.57
N HIS A 21 -3.58 26.47 -25.42
CA HIS A 21 -3.91 25.49 -24.38
C HIS A 21 -3.52 26.08 -23.02
N ARG A 22 -4.51 26.32 -22.14
CA ARG A 22 -4.29 26.59 -20.73
C ARG A 22 -3.82 25.29 -20.07
N GLY A 23 -2.52 25.13 -19.89
CA GLY A 23 -1.95 24.05 -19.11
C GLY A 23 -1.76 24.52 -17.67
N VAL A 24 -2.43 23.88 -16.71
CA VAL A 24 -2.10 24.04 -15.28
C VAL A 24 -0.81 23.30 -15.03
N CYS A 25 0.30 24.01 -14.97
CA CYS A 25 1.59 23.45 -14.59
C CYS A 25 1.82 23.73 -13.11
N PHE A 26 1.85 22.69 -12.30
CA PHE A 26 2.29 22.79 -10.90
C PHE A 26 3.81 23.00 -10.90
N LEU A 27 4.24 24.24 -10.85
CA LEU A 27 5.64 24.61 -10.70
C LEU A 27 6.04 24.49 -9.24
N SER A 28 6.48 23.31 -8.89
CA SER A 28 7.37 23.12 -7.73
C SER A 28 8.74 23.69 -8.15
N VAL A 29 8.97 24.94 -7.75
CA VAL A 29 10.30 25.59 -7.78
C VAL A 29 10.87 25.91 -9.18
N MET A 30 10.33 26.91 -9.85
CA MET A 30 11.12 27.73 -10.78
C MET A 30 11.60 29.00 -10.06
N CYS A 31 12.83 29.42 -10.33
CA CYS A 31 13.31 30.69 -9.80
C CYS A 31 12.52 31.84 -10.42
N LEU A 32 11.78 32.57 -9.59
CA LEU A 32 11.02 33.74 -9.99
C LEU A 32 11.91 34.97 -9.76
N ARG A 33 12.38 35.61 -10.84
CA ARG A 33 12.91 36.97 -10.76
C ARG A 33 11.81 37.95 -11.12
N SER A 34 11.51 38.86 -10.20
CA SER A 34 10.58 39.95 -10.47
C SER A 34 11.33 41.15 -11.03
N THR A 35 10.93 41.61 -12.20
CA THR A 35 11.30 42.93 -12.72
C THR A 35 10.37 44.01 -12.18
N LEU A 36 9.29 43.61 -11.49
CA LEU A 36 8.41 44.51 -10.75
C LEU A 36 9.16 45.03 -9.51
N PRO A 37 9.04 46.31 -9.14
CA PRO A 37 9.75 46.88 -7.99
C PRO A 37 9.40 46.24 -6.66
N THR A 38 8.33 45.48 -6.55
CA THR A 38 7.98 44.60 -5.42
C THR A 38 6.89 43.61 -5.86
N VAL A 39 7.06 42.30 -5.55
CA VAL A 39 5.93 41.38 -5.38
C VAL A 39 5.10 41.98 -4.24
N PRO A 40 3.78 42.20 -4.40
CA PRO A 40 3.01 42.79 -3.32
C PRO A 40 3.27 42.03 -2.00
N PRO A 41 3.69 42.72 -0.91
CA PRO A 41 3.99 42.08 0.37
C PRO A 41 2.77 41.37 1.00
N SER A 42 1.62 41.48 0.35
CA SER A 42 0.34 40.90 0.76
C SER A 42 0.11 39.45 0.30
N ILE A 43 0.98 38.90 -0.61
CA ILE A 43 0.78 37.51 -1.08
C ILE A 43 1.48 36.57 -0.10
N THR A 44 0.68 35.83 0.64
CA THR A 44 1.14 34.86 1.64
C THR A 44 1.68 33.58 0.97
N LYS A 45 2.59 32.86 1.65
CA LYS A 45 3.07 31.55 1.22
C LYS A 45 1.89 30.60 0.99
N GLU A 46 2.01 29.68 0.03
CA GLU A 46 1.01 28.69 -0.38
C GLU A 46 -0.26 29.26 -1.02
N SER A 47 -0.33 30.57 -1.29
CA SER A 47 -1.38 31.16 -2.13
C SER A 47 -1.30 30.64 -3.56
N ILE A 48 -2.46 30.48 -4.20
CA ILE A 48 -2.56 30.13 -5.62
C ILE A 48 -2.55 31.44 -6.42
N VAL A 49 -1.61 31.56 -7.34
CA VAL A 49 -1.43 32.73 -8.17
C VAL A 49 -1.37 32.36 -9.65
N ASP A 50 -1.86 33.25 -10.50
CA ASP A 50 -1.65 33.23 -11.94
C ASP A 50 -0.52 34.21 -12.27
N VAL A 51 0.46 33.76 -13.05
CA VAL A 51 1.67 34.53 -13.34
C VAL A 51 1.87 34.63 -14.85
N GLU A 52 1.85 35.87 -15.37
CA GLU A 52 2.32 36.15 -16.73
C GLU A 52 3.82 36.48 -16.64
N ALA A 53 4.64 35.71 -17.36
CA ALA A 53 6.09 35.86 -17.32
C ALA A 53 6.74 35.48 -18.63
N SER A 54 7.89 36.08 -18.92
CA SER A 54 8.79 35.64 -19.97
C SER A 54 9.80 34.64 -19.46
N VAL A 55 10.01 33.52 -20.19
CA VAL A 55 11.02 32.52 -19.88
C VAL A 55 12.37 32.97 -20.44
N ARG A 56 13.40 32.99 -19.56
CA ARG A 56 14.77 33.32 -19.96
C ARG A 56 15.73 32.21 -19.58
N LYS A 57 16.69 31.95 -20.48
CA LYS A 57 17.78 31.02 -20.20
C LYS A 57 18.75 31.65 -19.22
N VAL A 58 19.21 30.84 -18.26
CA VAL A 58 20.22 31.24 -17.28
C VAL A 58 21.61 30.75 -17.70
N GLU A 59 22.65 31.51 -17.34
CA GLU A 59 24.04 31.12 -17.60
C GLU A 59 24.53 30.07 -16.61
N GLN A 60 24.08 30.15 -15.35
CA GLN A 60 24.41 29.18 -14.29
C GLN A 60 23.14 28.40 -13.89
N LYS A 61 23.28 27.10 -13.77
CA LYS A 61 22.19 26.23 -13.34
C LYS A 61 21.64 26.62 -11.97
N ILE A 62 20.32 26.61 -11.84
CA ILE A 62 19.62 26.89 -10.58
C ILE A 62 19.34 25.55 -9.89
N GLU A 63 20.25 25.08 -9.06
CA GLU A 63 20.22 23.74 -8.44
C GLU A 63 18.97 23.50 -7.57
N SER A 64 18.40 24.56 -6.99
CA SER A 64 17.19 24.48 -6.15
C SER A 64 15.89 24.28 -6.93
N CYS A 65 15.94 24.24 -8.27
CA CYS A 65 14.77 24.18 -9.13
C CYS A 65 14.73 22.87 -9.95
N SER A 66 13.53 22.39 -10.26
CA SER A 66 13.34 21.23 -11.14
C SER A 66 13.72 21.55 -12.61
N GLN A 67 13.50 22.82 -13.04
CA GLN A 67 13.95 23.36 -14.31
C GLN A 67 15.15 24.27 -14.03
N GLN A 68 16.35 23.75 -14.24
CA GLN A 68 17.59 24.39 -13.81
C GLN A 68 18.17 25.41 -14.81
N ASP A 69 17.78 25.28 -16.10
CA ASP A 69 18.40 26.04 -17.19
C ASP A 69 17.64 27.33 -17.54
N VAL A 70 16.52 27.59 -16.89
CA VAL A 70 15.64 28.74 -17.18
C VAL A 70 15.12 29.40 -15.90
N GLU A 71 14.82 30.70 -16.01
CA GLU A 71 14.10 31.45 -14.97
C GLU A 71 12.91 32.18 -15.57
N LEU A 72 11.93 32.54 -14.73
CA LEU A 72 10.73 33.29 -15.08
C LEU A 72 10.90 34.77 -14.69
N HIS A 73 10.84 35.65 -15.67
CA HIS A 73 10.76 37.10 -15.44
C HIS A 73 9.28 37.50 -15.39
N ILE A 74 8.78 37.77 -14.19
CA ILE A 74 7.36 38.09 -13.96
C ILE A 74 7.03 39.47 -14.54
N GLU A 75 5.98 39.51 -15.36
CA GLU A 75 5.40 40.72 -15.91
C GLU A 75 4.14 41.12 -15.16
N ARG A 76 3.29 40.12 -14.82
CA ARG A 76 2.07 40.29 -14.00
C ARG A 76 1.86 39.11 -13.05
N ILE A 77 1.23 39.39 -11.92
CA ILE A 77 0.84 38.38 -10.94
C ILE A 77 -0.58 38.66 -10.42
N PHE A 78 -1.42 37.64 -10.45
CA PHE A 78 -2.81 37.71 -10.00
C PHE A 78 -3.04 36.67 -8.91
N VAL A 79 -3.65 37.06 -7.79
CA VAL A 79 -4.00 36.13 -6.73
C VAL A 79 -5.34 35.46 -7.09
N ILE A 80 -5.32 34.14 -7.26
CA ILE A 80 -6.52 33.34 -7.53
C ILE A 80 -7.17 32.94 -6.19
N SER A 81 -6.33 32.47 -5.23
CA SER A 81 -6.77 32.10 -3.88
C SER A 81 -5.66 32.42 -2.89
N GLN A 82 -5.95 33.28 -1.94
CA GLN A 82 -5.00 33.65 -0.91
C GLN A 82 -5.00 32.64 0.23
N ALA A 83 -3.82 32.17 0.64
CA ALA A 83 -3.67 31.36 1.82
C ALA A 83 -3.62 32.21 3.08
N GLU A 84 -4.00 31.63 4.23
CA GLU A 84 -3.87 32.25 5.53
C GLU A 84 -2.40 32.64 5.82
N PRO A 85 -2.17 33.80 6.48
CA PRO A 85 -0.81 34.26 6.80
C PRO A 85 -0.02 33.28 7.69
N ARG A 86 -0.73 32.56 8.57
CA ARG A 86 -0.14 31.55 9.46
C ARG A 86 -0.64 30.17 9.09
N LEU A 87 0.25 29.36 8.59
CA LEU A 87 -0.03 27.95 8.27
C LEU A 87 0.34 27.06 9.46
N PRO A 88 -0.36 25.93 9.66
CA PRO A 88 -0.08 25.01 10.78
C PRO A 88 1.30 24.36 10.71
N LEU A 89 1.89 24.28 9.53
CA LEU A 89 3.27 23.82 9.31
C LEU A 89 3.85 24.50 8.06
N GLN A 90 5.18 24.53 7.98
CA GLN A 90 5.90 24.97 6.79
C GLN A 90 6.30 23.74 5.96
N LEU A 91 6.11 23.79 4.63
CA LEU A 91 6.43 22.64 3.76
C LEU A 91 7.93 22.29 3.81
N GLU A 92 8.79 23.30 3.95
CA GLU A 92 10.25 23.12 4.04
C GLU A 92 10.66 22.33 5.30
N ASP A 93 9.96 22.56 6.43
CA ASP A 93 10.18 21.83 7.68
C ASP A 93 9.59 20.42 7.63
N ALA A 94 8.48 20.24 6.90
CA ALA A 94 7.79 18.96 6.77
C ALA A 94 8.55 17.94 5.91
N VAL A 95 9.45 18.36 5.03
CA VAL A 95 10.27 17.45 4.17
C VAL A 95 11.68 17.22 4.74
N ARG A 96 12.03 17.85 5.86
CA ARG A 96 13.35 17.67 6.47
C ARG A 96 13.47 16.27 7.09
N PRO A 97 14.60 15.57 6.91
CA PRO A 97 14.90 14.33 7.62
C PRO A 97 14.89 14.53 9.14
N ASP A 98 14.49 13.50 9.87
CA ASP A 98 14.52 13.51 11.33
C ASP A 98 15.97 13.64 11.83
N GLY A 99 16.19 14.53 12.80
CA GLY A 99 17.53 14.82 13.37
C GLY A 99 18.39 15.78 12.55
N GLU A 100 18.02 16.11 11.31
CA GLU A 100 18.77 17.07 10.51
C GLU A 100 18.42 18.50 10.90
N GLY A 101 19.44 19.27 11.28
CA GLY A 101 19.30 20.70 11.63
C GLY A 101 18.93 20.96 13.08
N GLU A 102 18.84 19.97 13.96
CA GLU A 102 18.63 20.17 15.40
C GLU A 102 19.73 21.04 16.02
N GLU A 103 20.97 20.82 15.62
CA GLU A 103 22.14 21.65 16.07
C GLU A 103 22.02 23.09 15.55
N GLU A 104 21.33 23.34 14.44
CA GLU A 104 21.12 24.68 13.87
C GLU A 104 19.78 25.30 14.32
N GLY A 105 19.03 24.65 15.23
CA GLY A 105 17.73 25.13 15.72
C GLY A 105 16.62 25.12 14.66
N ARG A 106 16.76 24.32 13.59
CA ARG A 106 15.75 24.18 12.55
C ARG A 106 14.67 23.19 12.98
N ALA A 107 13.41 23.57 12.88
CA ALA A 107 12.28 22.73 13.27
C ALA A 107 12.07 21.57 12.30
N THR A 108 11.70 20.41 12.83
CA THR A 108 11.08 19.30 12.10
C THR A 108 9.60 19.21 12.45
N VAL A 109 8.78 18.63 11.58
CA VAL A 109 7.34 18.46 11.81
C VAL A 109 7.08 16.99 12.12
N ASN A 110 6.57 16.70 13.31
CA ASN A 110 6.25 15.36 13.74
C ASN A 110 5.08 14.76 12.94
N GLN A 111 4.94 13.43 12.99
CA GLN A 111 3.93 12.70 12.22
C GLN A 111 2.50 13.12 12.56
N ASP A 112 2.16 13.32 13.84
CA ASP A 112 0.78 13.68 14.24
C ASP A 112 0.40 15.04 13.68
N THR A 113 1.29 16.05 13.75
CA THR A 113 1.05 17.35 13.14
C THR A 113 0.84 17.26 11.62
N LYS A 114 1.62 16.42 10.92
CA LYS A 114 1.42 16.15 9.48
C LYS A 114 0.06 15.53 9.20
N LEU A 115 -0.34 14.54 10.00
CA LEU A 115 -1.63 13.85 9.84
C LEU A 115 -2.82 14.73 10.21
N ASP A 116 -2.73 15.57 11.25
CA ASP A 116 -3.78 16.51 11.65
C ASP A 116 -3.98 17.62 10.62
N ASN A 117 -2.93 17.94 9.86
CA ASN A 117 -2.93 18.95 8.82
C ASN A 117 -2.65 18.35 7.44
N ARG A 118 -3.28 17.20 7.16
CA ARG A 118 -2.93 16.31 6.05
C ARG A 118 -3.00 16.98 4.68
N VAL A 119 -3.96 17.87 4.46
CA VAL A 119 -4.12 18.55 3.15
C VAL A 119 -2.89 19.40 2.82
N ILE A 120 -2.30 20.08 3.80
CA ILE A 120 -1.08 20.87 3.55
C ILE A 120 0.15 19.97 3.51
N ASP A 121 0.22 18.91 4.32
CA ASP A 121 1.29 17.90 4.25
C ASP A 121 1.33 17.21 2.87
N LEU A 122 0.18 16.90 2.29
CA LEU A 122 0.09 16.32 0.93
C LEU A 122 0.62 17.25 -0.18
N ARG A 123 0.90 18.53 0.09
CA ARG A 123 1.59 19.43 -0.84
C ARG A 123 3.10 19.21 -0.87
N THR A 124 3.66 18.49 0.10
CA THR A 124 5.09 18.20 0.14
C THR A 124 5.52 17.28 -1.00
N THR A 125 6.75 17.43 -1.47
CA THR A 125 7.30 16.58 -2.54
C THR A 125 7.36 15.12 -2.12
N THR A 126 7.68 14.84 -0.85
CA THR A 126 7.76 13.49 -0.30
C THR A 126 6.39 12.81 -0.28
N SER A 127 5.36 13.47 0.27
CA SER A 127 4.00 12.90 0.28
C SER A 127 3.47 12.69 -1.15
N GLN A 128 3.70 13.63 -2.07
CA GLN A 128 3.35 13.48 -3.48
C GLN A 128 4.04 12.27 -4.10
N ALA A 129 5.32 12.04 -3.81
CA ALA A 129 6.08 10.89 -4.33
C ALA A 129 5.54 9.57 -3.77
N ILE A 130 5.25 9.49 -2.46
CA ILE A 130 4.68 8.29 -1.82
C ILE A 130 3.36 7.88 -2.51
N PHE A 131 2.42 8.83 -2.69
CA PHE A 131 1.11 8.50 -3.26
C PHE A 131 1.11 8.29 -4.77
N ARG A 132 2.08 8.85 -5.51
CA ARG A 132 2.33 8.48 -6.91
C ARG A 132 2.83 7.04 -7.02
N LEU A 133 3.76 6.64 -6.16
CA LEU A 133 4.26 5.27 -6.10
C LEU A 133 3.14 4.30 -5.69
N GLN A 134 2.30 4.64 -4.71
CA GLN A 134 1.14 3.83 -4.33
C GLN A 134 0.18 3.63 -5.50
N SER A 135 -0.12 4.68 -6.26
CA SER A 135 -0.90 4.59 -7.50
C SER A 135 -0.23 3.64 -8.50
N GLY A 136 1.10 3.70 -8.63
CA GLY A 136 1.90 2.80 -9.45
C GLY A 136 1.77 1.34 -9.04
N VAL A 137 1.78 1.02 -7.73
CA VAL A 137 1.55 -0.34 -7.23
C VAL A 137 0.19 -0.86 -7.69
N CYS A 138 -0.88 -0.08 -7.53
CA CYS A 138 -2.23 -0.47 -7.96
C CYS A 138 -2.31 -0.69 -9.49
N GLN A 139 -1.68 0.18 -10.28
CA GLN A 139 -1.65 0.04 -11.73
C GLN A 139 -0.91 -1.23 -12.14
N LEU A 140 0.31 -1.43 -11.64
CA LEU A 140 1.14 -2.59 -11.97
C LEU A 140 0.49 -3.91 -11.53
N PHE A 141 -0.20 -3.92 -10.40
CA PHE A 141 -0.98 -5.07 -9.93
C PHE A 141 -2.09 -5.43 -10.93
N ARG A 142 -2.92 -4.44 -11.32
CA ARG A 142 -3.98 -4.65 -12.31
C ARG A 142 -3.44 -5.09 -13.66
N ASP A 143 -2.42 -4.41 -14.17
CA ASP A 143 -1.84 -4.70 -15.48
C ASP A 143 -1.25 -6.11 -15.54
N THR A 144 -0.57 -6.54 -14.48
CA THR A 144 0.05 -7.86 -14.40
C THR A 144 -1.01 -8.96 -14.31
N LEU A 145 -2.00 -8.82 -13.45
CA LEU A 145 -3.04 -9.83 -13.28
C LEU A 145 -3.96 -9.93 -14.50
N THR A 146 -4.32 -8.80 -15.11
CA THR A 146 -5.11 -8.79 -16.35
C THR A 146 -4.37 -9.52 -17.48
N LYS A 147 -3.06 -9.32 -17.62
CA LYS A 147 -2.23 -10.06 -18.60
C LYS A 147 -2.17 -11.55 -18.33
N LYS A 148 -2.32 -11.97 -17.08
CA LYS A 148 -2.38 -13.40 -16.67
C LYS A 148 -3.79 -13.99 -16.79
N GLY A 149 -4.78 -13.23 -17.27
CA GLY A 149 -6.15 -13.67 -17.48
C GLY A 149 -7.04 -13.61 -16.23
N PHE A 150 -6.64 -12.87 -15.20
CA PHE A 150 -7.50 -12.63 -14.05
C PHE A 150 -8.60 -11.61 -14.37
N VAL A 151 -9.76 -11.80 -13.76
CA VAL A 151 -10.90 -10.88 -13.82
C VAL A 151 -10.95 -10.04 -12.55
N GLU A 152 -10.99 -8.70 -12.68
CA GLU A 152 -11.22 -7.82 -11.54
C GLU A 152 -12.68 -7.88 -11.12
N ILE A 153 -12.93 -8.27 -9.86
CA ILE A 153 -14.28 -8.37 -9.30
C ILE A 153 -14.52 -7.27 -8.27
N GLN A 154 -15.80 -6.91 -8.09
CA GLN A 154 -16.25 -6.01 -7.04
C GLN A 154 -17.04 -6.81 -6.01
N THR A 155 -16.66 -6.71 -4.74
CA THR A 155 -17.28 -7.43 -3.65
C THR A 155 -18.00 -6.50 -2.69
N PRO A 156 -19.12 -6.92 -2.07
CA PRO A 156 -19.80 -6.12 -1.05
C PRO A 156 -18.88 -5.81 0.13
N LYS A 157 -19.00 -4.60 0.67
CA LYS A 157 -18.31 -4.19 1.91
C LYS A 157 -19.24 -4.14 3.11
N ILE A 158 -20.55 -4.26 2.88
CA ILE A 158 -21.56 -4.50 3.93
C ILE A 158 -21.95 -5.97 3.83
N ILE A 159 -21.65 -6.75 4.85
CA ILE A 159 -21.77 -8.20 4.85
C ILE A 159 -22.57 -8.71 6.05
N SER A 160 -23.14 -9.93 5.92
CA SER A 160 -23.95 -10.55 6.97
C SER A 160 -23.15 -11.32 8.02
N ALA A 161 -21.90 -11.68 7.73
CA ALA A 161 -21.03 -12.46 8.61
C ALA A 161 -19.59 -11.97 8.56
N ALA A 162 -18.86 -12.10 9.68
CA ALA A 162 -17.42 -11.89 9.70
C ALA A 162 -16.71 -12.99 8.90
N SER A 163 -15.75 -12.59 8.05
CA SER A 163 -14.98 -13.53 7.21
C SER A 163 -13.74 -14.08 7.91
N GLU A 164 -13.17 -13.32 8.87
CA GLU A 164 -11.89 -13.63 9.53
C GLU A 164 -12.04 -13.87 11.06
N GLY A 165 -13.26 -14.16 11.52
CA GLY A 165 -13.55 -14.31 12.94
C GLY A 165 -14.30 -13.12 13.56
N GLY A 166 -15.13 -13.39 14.56
CA GLY A 166 -16.17 -12.46 15.03
C GLY A 166 -15.72 -11.30 15.91
N ALA A 167 -14.49 -11.31 16.46
CA ALA A 167 -14.10 -10.37 17.52
C ALA A 167 -13.71 -8.97 17.03
N ASN A 168 -13.22 -8.82 15.80
CA ASN A 168 -12.62 -7.58 15.29
C ASN A 168 -13.37 -7.00 14.09
N VAL A 169 -14.69 -6.86 14.22
CA VAL A 169 -15.58 -6.34 13.17
C VAL A 169 -16.25 -5.04 13.58
N PHE A 170 -16.35 -4.08 12.63
CA PHE A 170 -17.24 -2.94 12.79
C PHE A 170 -18.67 -3.36 12.50
N THR A 171 -19.56 -3.19 13.47
CA THR A 171 -20.99 -3.43 13.31
C THR A 171 -21.69 -2.14 12.89
N VAL A 172 -22.54 -2.22 11.88
CA VAL A 172 -23.34 -1.09 11.38
C VAL A 172 -24.84 -1.41 11.47
N SER A 173 -25.65 -0.40 11.75
CA SER A 173 -27.10 -0.51 11.65
C SER A 173 -27.49 -0.64 10.19
N TYR A 174 -28.22 -1.71 9.85
CA TYR A 174 -28.66 -1.98 8.50
C TYR A 174 -30.20 -2.16 8.51
N PHE A 175 -30.93 -1.06 8.32
CA PHE A 175 -32.38 -1.01 8.45
C PHE A 175 -32.86 -1.55 9.80
N LYS A 176 -33.56 -2.71 9.81
CA LYS A 176 -34.08 -3.37 11.02
C LYS A 176 -33.14 -4.44 11.62
N THR A 177 -31.96 -4.62 11.04
CA THR A 177 -30.98 -5.65 11.45
C THR A 177 -29.58 -5.01 11.57
N SER A 178 -28.59 -5.81 11.92
CA SER A 178 -27.18 -5.42 11.94
C SER A 178 -26.45 -6.06 10.77
N ALA A 179 -25.45 -5.35 10.23
CA ALA A 179 -24.49 -5.83 9.27
C ALA A 179 -23.08 -5.53 9.75
N TYR A 180 -22.08 -6.03 9.06
CA TYR A 180 -20.67 -5.85 9.38
C TYR A 180 -19.94 -5.21 8.20
N LEU A 181 -18.92 -4.40 8.49
CA LEU A 181 -17.97 -3.97 7.46
C LEU A 181 -16.98 -5.11 7.17
N ALA A 182 -16.73 -5.36 5.88
CA ALA A 182 -15.95 -6.50 5.42
C ALA A 182 -14.49 -6.42 5.87
N GLN A 183 -14.00 -7.45 6.55
CA GLN A 183 -12.59 -7.61 6.94
C GLN A 183 -11.71 -8.02 5.77
N SER A 184 -12.29 -8.67 4.76
CA SER A 184 -11.68 -9.10 3.51
C SER A 184 -12.77 -9.45 2.50
N PRO A 185 -12.45 -9.62 1.19
CA PRO A 185 -13.38 -10.16 0.20
C PRO A 185 -13.42 -11.71 0.21
N GLN A 186 -12.87 -12.38 1.21
CA GLN A 186 -12.56 -13.82 1.21
C GLN A 186 -13.72 -14.70 0.77
N LEU A 187 -14.90 -14.54 1.36
CA LEU A 187 -16.04 -15.39 1.04
C LEU A 187 -16.49 -15.19 -0.42
N TYR A 188 -16.52 -13.96 -0.90
CA TYR A 188 -17.00 -13.63 -2.24
C TYR A 188 -16.02 -14.03 -3.35
N LYS A 189 -14.69 -13.87 -3.13
CA LYS A 189 -13.73 -14.30 -4.14
C LYS A 189 -13.74 -15.83 -4.33
N GLN A 190 -13.94 -16.60 -3.26
CA GLN A 190 -14.15 -18.05 -3.36
C GLN A 190 -15.48 -18.42 -4.02
N MET A 191 -16.58 -17.71 -3.71
CA MET A 191 -17.86 -17.89 -4.40
C MET A 191 -17.74 -17.63 -5.90
N CYS A 192 -16.90 -16.68 -6.34
CA CYS A 192 -16.60 -16.47 -7.75
C CYS A 192 -15.88 -17.68 -8.37
N ILE A 193 -14.95 -18.31 -7.65
CA ILE A 193 -14.31 -19.56 -8.13
C ILE A 193 -15.34 -20.67 -8.26
N CYS A 194 -16.29 -20.83 -7.29
CA CYS A 194 -17.40 -21.77 -7.40
C CYS A 194 -18.36 -21.43 -8.55
N ALA A 195 -18.33 -20.21 -9.07
CA ALA A 195 -19.13 -19.73 -10.20
C ALA A 195 -18.35 -19.80 -11.54
N ASP A 196 -17.34 -20.66 -11.63
CA ASP A 196 -16.51 -20.93 -12.82
C ASP A 196 -15.66 -19.73 -13.29
N PHE A 197 -15.35 -18.76 -12.39
CA PHE A 197 -14.28 -17.82 -12.65
C PHE A 197 -12.94 -18.46 -12.24
N ASP A 198 -12.14 -18.84 -13.20
CA ASP A 198 -10.85 -19.52 -12.94
C ASP A 198 -9.89 -18.68 -12.09
N LYS A 199 -9.88 -17.36 -12.31
CA LYS A 199 -8.91 -16.43 -11.72
C LYS A 199 -9.57 -15.08 -11.48
N VAL A 200 -9.57 -14.62 -10.24
CA VAL A 200 -10.15 -13.34 -9.86
C VAL A 200 -9.21 -12.52 -8.98
N PHE A 201 -9.33 -11.22 -9.05
CA PHE A 201 -8.69 -10.31 -8.11
C PHE A 201 -9.62 -9.15 -7.73
N CYS A 202 -9.33 -8.52 -6.61
CA CYS A 202 -10.09 -7.39 -6.09
C CYS A 202 -9.14 -6.34 -5.51
N VAL A 203 -9.40 -5.08 -5.81
CA VAL A 203 -8.71 -3.93 -5.18
C VAL A 203 -9.76 -3.08 -4.49
N GLY A 204 -9.72 -3.00 -3.18
CA GLY A 204 -10.73 -2.21 -2.46
C GLY A 204 -10.52 -2.15 -0.96
N PRO A 205 -11.30 -1.28 -0.27
CA PRO A 205 -11.18 -1.09 1.15
C PRO A 205 -11.57 -2.34 1.93
N VAL A 206 -10.88 -2.57 3.04
CA VAL A 206 -11.17 -3.58 4.06
C VAL A 206 -11.09 -2.94 5.44
N PHE A 207 -11.82 -3.50 6.40
CA PHE A 207 -12.05 -2.90 7.71
C PHE A 207 -11.73 -3.90 8.82
N ARG A 208 -10.91 -3.49 9.79
CA ARG A 208 -10.59 -4.30 10.95
C ARG A 208 -10.73 -3.48 12.22
N ALA A 209 -11.64 -3.88 13.10
CA ALA A 209 -11.91 -3.21 14.37
C ALA A 209 -10.88 -3.59 15.46
N GLU A 210 -9.61 -3.67 15.07
CA GLU A 210 -8.51 -3.98 15.98
C GLU A 210 -8.13 -2.74 16.77
N ASP A 211 -8.24 -2.82 18.12
CA ASP A 211 -7.76 -1.76 19.02
C ASP A 211 -6.23 -1.83 19.15
N SER A 212 -5.55 -1.64 18.03
CA SER A 212 -4.09 -1.71 17.92
C SER A 212 -3.54 -0.46 17.25
N ASN A 213 -2.72 0.28 17.98
CA ASN A 213 -2.11 1.51 17.49
C ASN A 213 -0.61 1.33 17.18
N THR A 214 -0.26 0.23 16.54
CA THR A 214 1.13 -0.04 16.13
C THR A 214 1.48 0.67 14.82
N HIS A 215 2.75 0.65 14.44
CA HIS A 215 3.26 1.24 13.21
C HIS A 215 2.72 0.57 11.93
N ARG A 216 2.18 -0.65 12.02
CA ARG A 216 1.76 -1.46 10.85
C ARG A 216 0.25 -1.73 10.77
N HIS A 217 -0.57 -1.19 11.71
CA HIS A 217 -2.01 -1.43 11.76
C HIS A 217 -2.84 -0.18 11.47
N LEU A 218 -3.88 -0.36 10.66
CA LEU A 218 -4.94 0.59 10.36
C LEU A 218 -6.28 -0.10 10.51
N THR A 219 -7.33 0.65 10.88
CA THR A 219 -8.69 0.12 10.96
C THR A 219 -9.41 0.09 9.61
N GLU A 220 -8.93 0.87 8.64
CA GLU A 220 -9.33 0.86 7.24
C GLU A 220 -8.09 0.95 6.36
N PHE A 221 -7.96 0.03 5.39
CA PHE A 221 -6.85 0.01 4.45
C PHE A 221 -7.29 -0.62 3.12
N VAL A 222 -6.45 -0.57 2.09
CA VAL A 222 -6.74 -1.15 0.78
C VAL A 222 -6.18 -2.56 0.69
N GLY A 223 -7.05 -3.54 0.48
CA GLY A 223 -6.68 -4.91 0.16
C GLY A 223 -6.45 -5.08 -1.35
N LEU A 224 -5.38 -5.78 -1.69
CA LEU A 224 -5.08 -6.32 -3.02
C LEU A 224 -5.25 -7.83 -2.91
N ASP A 225 -6.39 -8.33 -3.31
CA ASP A 225 -6.79 -9.73 -3.11
C ASP A 225 -6.73 -10.52 -4.40
N ILE A 226 -6.26 -11.76 -4.31
CA ILE A 226 -6.14 -12.71 -5.44
C ILE A 226 -6.78 -14.03 -5.02
N GLU A 227 -7.47 -14.69 -5.95
CA GLU A 227 -7.93 -16.07 -5.80
C GLU A 227 -7.90 -16.75 -7.18
N MET A 228 -7.41 -17.99 -7.26
CA MET A 228 -7.41 -18.75 -8.51
C MET A 228 -7.53 -20.26 -8.30
N ALA A 229 -8.19 -20.92 -9.22
CA ALA A 229 -8.15 -22.38 -9.33
C ALA A 229 -6.76 -22.84 -9.79
N PHE A 230 -6.36 -24.05 -9.41
CA PHE A 230 -5.12 -24.68 -9.84
C PHE A 230 -5.35 -26.15 -10.24
N SER A 231 -4.42 -26.72 -11.01
CA SER A 231 -4.58 -28.06 -11.59
C SER A 231 -3.93 -29.16 -10.76
N TYR A 232 -2.74 -28.90 -10.22
CA TYR A 232 -1.93 -29.95 -9.57
C TYR A 232 -1.60 -29.62 -8.12
N HIS A 233 -1.11 -28.41 -7.84
CA HIS A 233 -0.65 -28.04 -6.50
C HIS A 233 -0.83 -26.54 -6.23
N TYR A 234 -1.14 -26.16 -4.98
CA TYR A 234 -1.31 -24.75 -4.60
C TYR A 234 -0.05 -23.90 -4.80
N HIS A 235 1.13 -24.51 -4.98
CA HIS A 235 2.33 -23.78 -5.35
C HIS A 235 2.21 -23.04 -6.69
N GLU A 236 1.36 -23.49 -7.61
CA GLU A 236 1.00 -22.73 -8.84
C GLU A 236 0.48 -21.33 -8.52
N VAL A 237 -0.26 -21.23 -7.41
CA VAL A 237 -0.82 -19.95 -6.93
C VAL A 237 0.27 -19.12 -6.27
N ILE A 238 1.12 -19.71 -5.43
CA ILE A 238 2.29 -19.02 -4.85
C ILE A 238 3.17 -18.43 -5.96
N GLU A 239 3.49 -19.22 -6.99
CA GLU A 239 4.29 -18.76 -8.14
C GLU A 239 3.61 -17.62 -8.88
N SER A 240 2.28 -17.68 -9.09
CA SER A 240 1.53 -16.61 -9.75
C SER A 240 1.55 -15.31 -8.93
N ILE A 241 1.42 -15.40 -7.60
CA ILE A 241 1.44 -14.24 -6.71
C ILE A 241 2.85 -13.66 -6.60
N THR A 242 3.87 -14.50 -6.39
CA THR A 242 5.27 -14.05 -6.27
C THR A 242 5.76 -13.39 -7.55
N ASP A 243 5.44 -13.97 -8.73
CA ASP A 243 5.75 -13.32 -10.00
C ASP A 243 5.03 -11.97 -10.14
N THR A 244 3.77 -11.88 -9.71
CA THR A 244 3.03 -10.60 -9.71
C THR A 244 3.75 -9.56 -8.84
N MET A 245 4.19 -9.92 -7.64
CA MET A 245 4.94 -9.03 -6.76
C MET A 245 6.28 -8.61 -7.38
N VAL A 246 7.01 -9.55 -7.97
CA VAL A 246 8.27 -9.27 -8.68
C VAL A 246 8.06 -8.30 -9.84
N GLN A 247 6.99 -8.47 -10.66
CA GLN A 247 6.65 -7.52 -11.72
C GLN A 247 6.34 -6.13 -11.17
N ILE A 248 5.66 -6.03 -10.02
CA ILE A 248 5.43 -4.75 -9.34
C ILE A 248 6.78 -4.13 -8.93
N PHE A 249 7.65 -4.88 -8.26
CA PHE A 249 8.96 -4.37 -7.81
C PHE A 249 9.83 -3.89 -8.98
N LYS A 250 9.86 -4.63 -10.08
CA LYS A 250 10.53 -4.22 -11.33
C LYS A 250 9.92 -2.95 -11.89
N GLY A 251 8.59 -2.91 -12.02
CA GLY A 251 7.89 -1.74 -12.55
C GLY A 251 8.11 -0.49 -11.71
N LEU A 252 8.14 -0.60 -10.38
CA LEU A 252 8.47 0.50 -9.49
C LEU A 252 9.93 0.94 -9.65
N ARG A 253 10.86 0.00 -9.65
CA ARG A 253 12.28 0.29 -9.87
C ARG A 253 12.53 1.01 -11.19
N ASP A 254 11.87 0.58 -12.27
CA ASP A 254 12.16 1.05 -13.62
C ASP A 254 11.42 2.36 -13.95
N ASN A 255 10.22 2.59 -13.41
CA ASN A 255 9.35 3.71 -13.80
C ASN A 255 9.16 4.78 -12.73
N PHE A 256 9.56 4.54 -11.45
CA PHE A 256 9.31 5.46 -10.33
C PHE A 256 10.58 5.89 -9.60
N GLN A 257 11.71 5.94 -10.32
CA GLN A 257 13.01 6.32 -9.75
C GLN A 257 13.02 7.72 -9.12
N THR A 258 12.33 8.67 -9.75
CA THR A 258 12.21 10.05 -9.25
C THR A 258 11.49 10.09 -7.91
N GLU A 259 10.41 9.33 -7.78
CA GLU A 259 9.61 9.22 -6.56
C GLU A 259 10.44 8.55 -5.45
N ILE A 260 11.09 7.42 -5.75
CA ILE A 260 11.95 6.68 -4.81
C ILE A 260 13.07 7.58 -4.28
N GLN A 261 13.79 8.28 -5.18
CA GLN A 261 14.85 9.19 -4.79
C GLN A 261 14.35 10.39 -3.97
N THR A 262 13.15 10.89 -4.28
CA THR A 262 12.54 11.99 -3.53
C THR A 262 12.21 11.56 -2.11
N VAL A 263 11.66 10.36 -1.92
CA VAL A 263 11.37 9.81 -0.60
C VAL A 263 12.68 9.53 0.16
N ASN A 264 13.68 8.95 -0.50
CA ASN A 264 14.98 8.64 0.12
C ASN A 264 15.76 9.87 0.63
N LYS A 265 15.49 11.07 0.09
CA LYS A 265 16.09 12.31 0.63
C LYS A 265 15.61 12.61 2.04
N GLN A 266 14.38 12.28 2.38
CA GLN A 266 13.81 12.50 3.71
C GLN A 266 13.90 11.25 4.59
N PHE A 267 13.70 10.08 4.00
CA PHE A 267 13.72 8.77 4.68
C PHE A 267 14.75 7.86 4.01
N PRO A 268 16.03 8.01 4.34
CA PRO A 268 17.10 7.20 3.75
C PRO A 268 16.87 5.71 4.03
N SER A 269 16.90 4.90 2.99
CA SER A 269 16.78 3.44 3.10
C SER A 269 17.61 2.74 2.03
N GLU A 270 18.07 1.52 2.37
CA GLU A 270 18.74 0.65 1.40
C GLU A 270 17.76 0.26 0.27
N PRO A 271 18.24 0.15 -0.97
CA PRO A 271 17.43 -0.33 -2.08
C PRO A 271 16.78 -1.67 -1.79
N PHE A 272 15.49 -1.82 -2.15
CA PHE A 272 14.76 -3.06 -1.94
C PHE A 272 15.29 -4.17 -2.84
N LYS A 273 15.67 -5.31 -2.25
CA LYS A 273 16.24 -6.46 -2.95
C LYS A 273 15.26 -7.64 -2.99
N PHE A 274 15.20 -8.31 -4.12
CA PHE A 274 14.38 -9.51 -4.33
C PHE A 274 15.08 -10.49 -5.28
N LEU A 275 14.71 -11.76 -5.17
CA LEU A 275 15.26 -12.85 -5.99
C LEU A 275 14.25 -13.31 -7.05
N GLU A 276 14.77 -13.86 -8.13
CA GLU A 276 14.03 -14.56 -9.19
C GLU A 276 14.71 -15.91 -9.48
N PRO A 277 14.06 -17.03 -9.16
CA PRO A 277 12.75 -17.17 -8.50
C PRO A 277 12.78 -16.64 -7.06
N THR A 278 11.60 -16.25 -6.54
CA THR A 278 11.45 -15.82 -5.14
C THR A 278 11.82 -16.93 -4.17
N LEU A 279 12.56 -16.57 -3.12
CA LEU A 279 12.91 -17.51 -2.05
C LEU A 279 11.64 -18.01 -1.35
N ARG A 280 11.51 -19.33 -1.24
CA ARG A 280 10.48 -20.01 -0.46
C ARG A 280 11.16 -20.91 0.57
N LEU A 281 10.82 -20.71 1.83
CA LEU A 281 11.22 -21.52 2.97
C LEU A 281 9.98 -22.21 3.54
N GLU A 282 10.12 -23.40 4.08
CA GLU A 282 9.07 -23.97 4.92
C GLU A 282 9.06 -23.28 6.29
N TYR A 283 7.89 -23.24 6.94
CA TYR A 283 7.72 -22.65 8.28
C TYR A 283 8.73 -23.24 9.28
N THR A 284 8.92 -24.55 9.24
CA THR A 284 9.87 -25.27 10.10
C THR A 284 11.32 -24.83 9.88
N GLU A 285 11.70 -24.48 8.64
CA GLU A 285 13.04 -23.92 8.36
C GLU A 285 13.20 -22.54 8.97
N GLY A 286 12.13 -21.68 8.90
CA GLY A 286 12.12 -20.39 9.54
C GLY A 286 12.22 -20.48 11.06
N VAL A 287 11.50 -21.41 11.68
CA VAL A 287 11.58 -21.71 13.12
C VAL A 287 12.99 -22.20 13.51
N ALA A 288 13.60 -23.06 12.70
CA ALA A 288 14.96 -23.52 12.94
C ALA A 288 15.97 -22.36 12.92
N MET A 289 15.88 -21.44 11.94
CA MET A 289 16.73 -20.24 11.89
C MET A 289 16.56 -19.34 13.13
N LEU A 290 15.32 -19.17 13.62
CA LEU A 290 15.05 -18.40 14.83
C LEU A 290 15.64 -19.06 16.08
N ARG A 291 15.51 -20.39 16.21
CA ARG A 291 16.09 -21.17 17.32
C ARG A 291 17.62 -21.10 17.33
N GLU A 292 18.26 -21.20 16.17
CA GLU A 292 19.70 -21.01 16.04
C GLU A 292 20.14 -19.60 16.47
N ALA A 293 19.28 -18.59 16.31
CA ALA A 293 19.48 -17.23 16.78
C ALA A 293 19.09 -17.00 18.25
N GLY A 294 18.72 -18.07 18.99
CA GLY A 294 18.45 -18.04 20.42
C GLY A 294 16.98 -17.75 20.81
N VAL A 295 16.04 -17.86 19.87
CA VAL A 295 14.61 -17.71 20.17
C VAL A 295 14.03 -19.03 20.68
N GLU A 296 13.35 -18.99 21.81
CA GLU A 296 12.58 -20.13 22.33
C GLU A 296 11.16 -20.08 21.72
N MET A 297 10.81 -21.05 20.88
CA MET A 297 9.47 -21.22 20.33
C MET A 297 9.19 -22.66 19.96
N GLY A 298 7.92 -23.06 20.01
CA GLY A 298 7.40 -24.35 19.57
C GLY A 298 7.27 -24.45 18.04
N ASP A 299 7.04 -25.67 17.53
CA ASP A 299 6.87 -25.90 16.09
C ASP A 299 5.51 -25.37 15.57
N GLU A 300 4.53 -25.22 16.45
CA GLU A 300 3.15 -24.80 16.15
C GLU A 300 2.83 -23.39 16.67
N ASP A 301 3.82 -22.68 17.24
CA ASP A 301 3.62 -21.31 17.74
C ASP A 301 3.52 -20.33 16.57
N ASP A 302 2.71 -19.28 16.71
CA ASP A 302 2.65 -18.21 15.72
C ASP A 302 3.87 -17.27 15.82
N LEU A 303 4.24 -16.64 14.70
CA LEU A 303 5.32 -15.68 14.68
C LEU A 303 4.89 -14.35 15.30
N SER A 304 5.54 -13.98 16.40
CA SER A 304 5.40 -12.63 16.92
C SER A 304 6.08 -11.61 16.03
N THR A 305 5.63 -10.35 16.06
CA THR A 305 6.27 -9.25 15.30
C THR A 305 7.80 -9.14 15.51
N PRO A 306 8.35 -9.28 16.74
CA PRO A 306 9.80 -9.33 16.93
C PRO A 306 10.47 -10.51 16.21
N ASN A 307 9.84 -11.68 16.21
CA ASN A 307 10.36 -12.88 15.55
C ASN A 307 10.30 -12.76 14.03
N GLU A 308 9.23 -12.18 13.46
CA GLU A 308 9.14 -11.84 12.04
C GLU A 308 10.32 -10.94 11.62
N LYS A 309 10.57 -9.87 12.37
CA LYS A 309 11.67 -8.93 12.09
C LYS A 309 13.05 -9.56 12.23
N LEU A 310 13.23 -10.42 13.23
CA LEU A 310 14.47 -11.16 13.39
C LEU A 310 14.69 -12.13 12.22
N LEU A 311 13.68 -12.92 11.86
CA LEU A 311 13.75 -13.83 10.73
C LEU A 311 14.06 -13.07 9.44
N GLY A 312 13.45 -11.92 9.21
CA GLY A 312 13.73 -11.07 8.05
C GLY A 312 15.20 -10.64 7.97
N ARG A 313 15.83 -10.31 9.10
CA ARG A 313 17.27 -9.99 9.15
C ARG A 313 18.13 -11.22 8.83
N LEU A 314 17.81 -12.38 9.41
CA LEU A 314 18.53 -13.64 9.14
C LEU A 314 18.41 -14.05 7.68
N VAL A 315 17.21 -13.91 7.08
CA VAL A 315 16.98 -14.18 5.65
C VAL A 315 17.79 -13.20 4.79
N LYS A 316 17.78 -11.90 5.15
CA LYS A 316 18.55 -10.88 4.43
C LYS A 316 20.04 -11.16 4.47
N GLU A 317 20.58 -11.55 5.61
CA GLU A 317 22.00 -11.90 5.79
C GLU A 317 22.38 -13.14 4.99
N LYS A 318 21.52 -14.18 5.04
CA LYS A 318 21.84 -15.48 4.41
C LYS A 318 21.61 -15.51 2.90
N TYR A 319 20.56 -14.83 2.41
CA TYR A 319 20.08 -14.95 1.02
C TYR A 319 20.10 -13.63 0.25
N ASP A 320 20.48 -12.52 0.87
CA ASP A 320 20.50 -11.15 0.29
C ASP A 320 19.18 -10.75 -0.39
N THR A 321 18.04 -11.06 0.24
CA THR A 321 16.71 -10.69 -0.23
C THR A 321 15.89 -10.04 0.86
N ASP A 322 15.06 -9.06 0.48
CA ASP A 322 14.08 -8.42 1.35
C ASP A 322 12.68 -9.03 1.20
N PHE A 323 12.47 -9.89 0.18
CA PHE A 323 11.19 -10.52 -0.14
C PHE A 323 11.32 -12.04 -0.16
N TYR A 324 10.46 -12.73 0.60
CA TYR A 324 10.44 -14.19 0.68
C TYR A 324 9.08 -14.72 1.09
N VAL A 325 8.87 -16.03 0.93
CA VAL A 325 7.68 -16.78 1.31
C VAL A 325 8.02 -17.74 2.44
N LEU A 326 7.18 -17.81 3.46
CA LEU A 326 7.11 -18.94 4.38
C LEU A 326 5.89 -19.79 4.03
N ASP A 327 6.09 -21.08 3.82
CA ASP A 327 5.09 -22.04 3.41
C ASP A 327 4.85 -23.09 4.51
N LYS A 328 3.71 -23.78 4.50
CA LYS A 328 3.38 -24.85 5.44
C LYS A 328 3.23 -24.37 6.90
N TYR A 329 2.41 -23.36 7.11
CA TYR A 329 2.12 -22.89 8.45
C TYR A 329 1.33 -23.90 9.30
N PRO A 330 1.45 -23.85 10.65
CA PRO A 330 0.63 -24.64 11.54
C PRO A 330 -0.87 -24.39 11.31
N LEU A 331 -1.67 -25.46 11.26
CA LEU A 331 -3.11 -25.36 11.01
C LEU A 331 -3.86 -24.61 12.12
N ALA A 332 -3.36 -24.69 13.35
CA ALA A 332 -3.99 -24.10 14.53
C ALA A 332 -4.09 -22.57 14.45
N VAL A 333 -3.17 -21.90 13.74
CA VAL A 333 -3.14 -20.44 13.61
C VAL A 333 -3.84 -19.94 12.33
N ARG A 334 -4.56 -20.81 11.61
CA ARG A 334 -5.17 -20.47 10.32
C ARG A 334 -6.70 -20.45 10.39
N PRO A 335 -7.35 -19.63 9.52
CA PRO A 335 -8.82 -19.56 9.44
C PRO A 335 -9.46 -20.89 9.06
N PHE A 336 -10.75 -21.04 9.37
CA PHE A 336 -11.53 -22.27 9.18
C PHE A 336 -11.54 -22.80 7.73
N TYR A 337 -11.43 -21.93 6.76
CA TYR A 337 -11.47 -22.27 5.33
C TYR A 337 -10.12 -22.76 4.76
N THR A 338 -9.07 -22.84 5.60
CA THR A 338 -7.73 -23.29 5.19
C THR A 338 -7.65 -24.80 5.06
N MET A 339 -7.09 -25.29 3.95
CA MET A 339 -6.89 -26.71 3.70
C MET A 339 -5.79 -27.28 4.61
N PRO A 340 -6.08 -28.30 5.45
CA PRO A 340 -5.04 -29.02 6.17
C PRO A 340 -4.05 -29.69 5.19
N ASP A 341 -2.80 -29.84 5.62
CA ASP A 341 -1.83 -30.65 4.87
C ASP A 341 -2.25 -32.15 4.96
N PRO A 342 -2.44 -32.84 3.82
CA PRO A 342 -2.89 -34.24 3.84
C PRO A 342 -1.85 -35.19 4.41
N ASN A 343 -0.59 -34.80 4.51
CA ASN A 343 0.50 -35.64 5.02
C ASN A 343 0.77 -35.42 6.52
N ASP A 344 0.51 -34.22 7.01
CA ASP A 344 0.63 -33.88 8.45
C ASP A 344 -0.43 -32.85 8.86
N LEU A 345 -1.47 -33.29 9.54
CA LEU A 345 -2.61 -32.49 9.98
C LEU A 345 -2.26 -31.38 11.00
N LYS A 346 -1.04 -31.34 11.53
CA LYS A 346 -0.56 -30.21 12.33
C LYS A 346 -0.32 -28.97 11.50
N TYR A 347 -0.01 -29.15 10.23
CA TYR A 347 0.28 -28.11 9.26
C TYR A 347 -0.87 -27.91 8.27
N SER A 348 -0.74 -26.90 7.47
CA SER A 348 -1.71 -26.54 6.44
C SER A 348 -1.01 -26.16 5.13
N ASN A 349 -1.74 -26.26 4.03
CA ASN A 349 -1.31 -25.73 2.74
C ASN A 349 -1.52 -24.21 2.72
N SER A 350 -0.76 -23.50 3.56
CA SER A 350 -0.86 -22.05 3.71
C SER A 350 0.51 -21.40 3.74
N TYR A 351 0.55 -20.14 3.38
CA TYR A 351 1.77 -19.37 3.20
C TYR A 351 1.58 -17.91 3.54
N ASP A 352 2.64 -17.29 4.04
CA ASP A 352 2.72 -15.85 4.19
C ASP A 352 3.91 -15.31 3.40
N MET A 353 3.78 -14.07 2.92
CA MET A 353 4.86 -13.38 2.20
C MET A 353 5.32 -12.18 3.02
N PHE A 354 6.63 -12.00 3.05
CA PHE A 354 7.31 -11.01 3.87
C PHE A 354 8.10 -10.04 3.04
N MET A 355 8.05 -8.77 3.45
CA MET A 355 8.94 -7.72 2.97
C MET A 355 9.66 -7.10 4.17
N ARG A 356 11.02 -7.06 4.12
CA ARG A 356 11.87 -6.50 5.20
C ARG A 356 11.51 -7.04 6.59
N GLY A 357 11.11 -8.34 6.66
CA GLY A 357 10.74 -8.99 7.91
C GLY A 357 9.39 -8.61 8.48
N GLU A 358 8.48 -8.09 7.69
CA GLU A 358 7.08 -7.88 8.07
C GLU A 358 6.15 -8.56 7.04
N GLU A 359 5.12 -9.23 7.54
CA GLU A 359 4.10 -9.86 6.72
C GLU A 359 3.35 -8.83 5.87
N ILE A 360 3.24 -9.08 4.57
CA ILE A 360 2.45 -8.30 3.62
C ILE A 360 1.24 -9.05 3.08
N LEU A 361 1.28 -10.38 3.07
CA LEU A 361 0.25 -11.26 2.54
C LEU A 361 0.12 -12.47 3.43
N SER A 362 -1.13 -12.86 3.71
CA SER A 362 -1.48 -14.19 4.20
C SER A 362 -2.34 -14.90 3.17
N GLY A 363 -1.99 -16.15 2.85
CA GLY A 363 -2.63 -16.96 1.82
C GLY A 363 -2.72 -18.43 2.17
N ALA A 364 -3.60 -19.14 1.46
CA ALA A 364 -3.78 -20.57 1.65
C ALA A 364 -4.44 -21.23 0.45
N GLN A 365 -4.23 -22.53 0.29
CA GLN A 365 -5.19 -23.40 -0.38
C GLN A 365 -6.47 -23.43 0.44
N ARG A 366 -7.61 -23.32 -0.23
CA ARG A 366 -8.92 -23.33 0.41
C ARG A 366 -9.50 -24.74 0.42
N ILE A 367 -10.31 -25.02 1.44
CA ILE A 367 -11.14 -26.21 1.44
C ILE A 367 -12.16 -26.04 0.32
N HIS A 368 -12.23 -27.04 -0.58
CA HIS A 368 -13.19 -27.08 -1.69
C HIS A 368 -14.26 -28.16 -1.50
N ASP A 369 -14.14 -29.01 -0.48
CA ASP A 369 -15.18 -29.95 -0.07
C ASP A 369 -16.15 -29.30 0.92
N ALA A 370 -17.45 -29.34 0.61
CA ALA A 370 -18.49 -28.68 1.39
C ALA A 370 -18.66 -29.27 2.78
N GLN A 371 -18.44 -30.61 2.95
CA GLN A 371 -18.57 -31.25 4.26
C GLN A 371 -17.40 -30.87 5.16
N LEU A 372 -16.17 -31.00 4.66
CA LEU A 372 -14.97 -30.61 5.39
C LEU A 372 -15.02 -29.13 5.80
N LEU A 373 -15.49 -28.25 4.89
CA LEU A 373 -15.66 -26.83 5.17
C LEU A 373 -16.67 -26.59 6.32
N THR A 374 -17.79 -27.33 6.32
CA THR A 374 -18.80 -27.25 7.38
C THR A 374 -18.26 -27.72 8.71
N ASP A 375 -17.51 -28.83 8.74
CA ASP A 375 -16.90 -29.39 9.94
C ASP A 375 -15.87 -28.42 10.54
N ARG A 376 -15.03 -27.83 9.68
CA ARG A 376 -14.04 -26.82 10.11
C ARG A 376 -14.71 -25.54 10.63
N ALA A 377 -15.74 -25.04 9.93
CA ALA A 377 -16.51 -23.88 10.38
C ALA A 377 -17.15 -24.13 11.75
N THR A 378 -17.70 -25.32 11.97
CA THR A 378 -18.28 -25.75 13.26
C THR A 378 -17.20 -25.78 14.35
N HIS A 379 -16.03 -26.37 14.07
CA HIS A 379 -14.90 -26.42 15.00
C HIS A 379 -14.46 -25.01 15.43
N HIS A 380 -14.46 -24.06 14.50
CA HIS A 380 -14.12 -22.65 14.75
C HIS A 380 -15.30 -21.84 15.30
N GLN A 381 -16.43 -22.48 15.65
CA GLN A 381 -17.62 -21.84 16.22
C GLN A 381 -18.23 -20.74 15.32
N ILE A 382 -18.11 -20.89 14.01
CA ILE A 382 -18.73 -20.00 13.05
C ILE A 382 -20.22 -20.29 12.95
N ASP A 383 -21.05 -19.25 12.97
CA ASP A 383 -22.50 -19.37 12.79
C ASP A 383 -22.82 -19.77 11.33
N LEU A 384 -23.17 -21.05 11.13
CA LEU A 384 -23.40 -21.64 9.81
C LEU A 384 -24.57 -20.97 9.07
N GLU A 385 -25.60 -20.49 9.78
CA GLU A 385 -26.72 -19.81 9.15
C GLU A 385 -26.28 -18.49 8.48
N LYS A 386 -25.33 -17.77 9.08
CA LYS A 386 -24.81 -16.53 8.54
C LYS A 386 -23.95 -16.73 7.29
N ILE A 387 -23.29 -17.88 7.15
CA ILE A 387 -22.44 -18.22 5.99
C ILE A 387 -23.06 -19.31 5.10
N LYS A 388 -24.37 -19.58 5.25
CA LYS A 388 -25.05 -20.64 4.53
C LYS A 388 -24.87 -20.55 3.02
N SER A 389 -25.07 -19.39 2.42
CA SER A 389 -24.90 -19.18 0.98
C SER A 389 -23.46 -19.39 0.49
N TYR A 390 -22.48 -19.10 1.34
CA TYR A 390 -21.08 -19.41 1.06
C TYR A 390 -20.84 -20.92 1.06
N ILE A 391 -21.27 -21.65 2.09
CA ILE A 391 -21.14 -23.13 2.13
C ILE A 391 -21.91 -23.79 0.99
N ASP A 392 -23.12 -23.33 0.69
CA ASP A 392 -23.96 -23.88 -0.39
C ASP A 392 -23.29 -23.76 -1.76
N SER A 393 -22.46 -22.72 -1.99
CA SER A 393 -21.75 -22.57 -3.27
C SER A 393 -20.77 -23.73 -3.55
N PHE A 394 -20.17 -24.33 -2.52
CA PHE A 394 -19.29 -25.49 -2.66
C PHE A 394 -20.04 -26.79 -2.97
N ARG A 395 -21.34 -26.85 -2.65
CA ARG A 395 -22.18 -28.00 -2.97
C ARG A 395 -22.52 -28.12 -4.46
N TYR A 396 -22.30 -27.05 -5.21
CA TYR A 396 -22.47 -27.05 -6.68
C TYR A 396 -21.24 -27.57 -7.44
N GLY A 397 -20.19 -27.92 -6.70
CA GLY A 397 -18.89 -28.30 -7.21
C GLY A 397 -17.93 -27.11 -7.22
N ALA A 398 -16.77 -27.27 -6.61
CA ALA A 398 -15.73 -26.26 -6.56
C ALA A 398 -14.37 -26.86 -6.93
N PRO A 399 -13.61 -26.26 -7.83
CA PRO A 399 -12.25 -26.72 -8.13
C PRO A 399 -11.32 -26.47 -6.94
N PRO A 400 -10.22 -27.22 -6.82
CA PRO A 400 -9.13 -26.82 -5.92
C PRO A 400 -8.66 -25.40 -6.25
N HIS A 401 -8.54 -24.55 -5.24
CA HIS A 401 -8.18 -23.13 -5.41
C HIS A 401 -7.42 -22.62 -4.22
N ALA A 402 -6.68 -21.54 -4.44
CA ALA A 402 -5.92 -20.83 -3.43
C ALA A 402 -5.82 -19.35 -3.74
N GLY A 403 -5.42 -18.57 -2.77
CA GLY A 403 -5.24 -17.14 -2.95
C GLY A 403 -4.63 -16.50 -1.71
N GLY A 404 -4.62 -15.16 -1.70
CA GLY A 404 -4.12 -14.37 -0.59
C GLY A 404 -4.60 -12.94 -0.66
N GLY A 405 -4.48 -12.23 0.46
CA GLY A 405 -4.77 -10.81 0.59
C GLY A 405 -3.53 -10.04 0.98
N ILE A 406 -3.26 -8.93 0.27
CA ILE A 406 -2.07 -8.09 0.41
C ILE A 406 -2.52 -6.70 0.88
N GLY A 407 -1.85 -6.13 1.89
CA GLY A 407 -2.08 -4.75 2.32
C GLY A 407 -1.30 -3.75 1.46
N LEU A 408 -1.99 -2.93 0.68
CA LEU A 408 -1.37 -1.94 -0.22
C LEU A 408 -0.44 -0.98 0.53
N GLU A 409 -0.91 -0.40 1.62
CA GLU A 409 -0.17 0.59 2.41
C GLU A 409 1.10 -0.03 3.01
N ARG A 410 1.01 -1.30 3.43
CA ARG A 410 2.16 -2.03 4.01
C ARG A 410 3.21 -2.33 2.93
N VAL A 411 2.80 -2.73 1.73
CA VAL A 411 3.71 -2.91 0.58
C VAL A 411 4.45 -1.61 0.26
N CYS A 412 3.73 -0.48 0.18
CA CYS A 412 4.34 0.81 -0.10
C CYS A 412 5.30 1.24 1.01
N MET A 413 4.90 1.08 2.28
CA MET A 413 5.73 1.38 3.44
C MET A 413 7.05 0.61 3.40
N LEU A 414 6.98 -0.69 3.23
CA LEU A 414 8.15 -1.57 3.29
C LEU A 414 9.04 -1.46 2.04
N TYR A 415 8.45 -1.25 0.86
CA TYR A 415 9.22 -1.01 -0.36
C TYR A 415 10.08 0.26 -0.25
N LEU A 416 9.51 1.33 0.30
CA LEU A 416 10.18 2.61 0.50
C LEU A 416 11.05 2.69 1.77
N GLY A 417 11.00 1.67 2.63
CA GLY A 417 11.73 1.67 3.91
C GLY A 417 11.18 2.68 4.93
N LEU A 418 9.88 3.01 4.85
CA LEU A 418 9.22 3.90 5.79
C LEU A 418 8.91 3.18 7.11
N HIS A 419 8.75 3.94 8.18
CA HIS A 419 8.64 3.39 9.53
C HIS A 419 7.20 3.28 10.05
N ASN A 420 6.22 3.87 9.36
CA ASN A 420 4.83 3.89 9.81
C ASN A 420 3.85 3.85 8.62
N VAL A 421 2.92 2.91 8.67
CA VAL A 421 1.90 2.69 7.62
C VAL A 421 1.00 3.91 7.38
N ARG A 422 0.88 4.82 8.38
CA ARG A 422 0.13 6.08 8.21
C ARG A 422 0.76 7.03 7.20
N GLN A 423 2.06 6.88 6.93
CA GLN A 423 2.74 7.67 5.89
C GLN A 423 2.27 7.27 4.48
N THR A 424 1.80 6.04 4.32
CA THR A 424 1.32 5.47 3.05
C THR A 424 -0.20 5.36 2.95
N SER A 425 -0.95 5.82 3.95
CA SER A 425 -2.39 6.05 3.86
C SER A 425 -2.67 7.54 3.68
N MET A 426 -3.46 7.90 2.67
CA MET A 426 -3.71 9.31 2.35
C MET A 426 -4.46 10.02 3.49
N PHE A 427 -5.48 9.37 3.99
CA PHE A 427 -6.27 9.81 5.16
C PHE A 427 -6.44 8.61 6.10
N PRO A 428 -5.46 8.29 6.96
CA PRO A 428 -5.46 7.07 7.75
C PRO A 428 -6.60 7.03 8.78
N ARG A 429 -7.12 5.81 8.98
CA ARG A 429 -8.08 5.49 10.04
C ARG A 429 -7.42 4.52 11.02
N ASP A 430 -7.46 4.85 12.28
CA ASP A 430 -6.98 4.04 13.39
C ASP A 430 -7.82 4.29 14.65
N PRO A 431 -7.61 3.59 15.78
CA PRO A 431 -8.41 3.78 16.97
C PRO A 431 -8.46 5.20 17.54
N LYS A 432 -7.50 6.05 17.18
CA LYS A 432 -7.40 7.45 17.64
C LYS A 432 -7.73 8.48 16.56
N ARG A 433 -7.82 8.05 15.27
CA ARG A 433 -7.93 8.98 14.14
C ARG A 433 -9.12 8.63 13.25
N LEU A 434 -10.09 9.57 13.24
CA LEU A 434 -11.26 9.52 12.35
C LEU A 434 -11.35 10.77 11.43
N THR A 435 -10.52 11.77 11.70
CA THR A 435 -10.42 13.05 10.94
C THR A 435 -8.95 13.38 10.67
N PRO A 436 -8.64 14.14 9.64
CA PRO A 436 -9.44 14.49 8.48
C PRO A 436 -9.78 13.34 7.62
#